data_2a0d279d206ec0436fea69c37f10d300
#
_entry.id   2a0d279d206ec0436fea69c37f10d300
#
_cell.length_a   1.000
_cell.length_b   1.000
_cell.length_c   1.000
_cell.angle_alpha   90.00
_cell.angle_beta   90.00
_cell.angle_gamma   90.00
#
_symmetry.space_group_name_H-M   'P 1'
#
loop_
_entity.id
_entity.type
_entity.pdbx_description
1 polymer ?
#
loop_
_entity_poly.entity_id
_entity_poly.type
_entity_poly.pdbx_seq_one_letter_code
_entity_poly.pdbx_strand_id
1 'polypeptide(L)'
;LFVTSNLAQRLSISLNTVPEIVSYQTYVGTASPFNFNGLVRHYFLRSQPWQADLAVQLLPKHDRERTSHEIAMQVREMLTPVARASGARLTVAEAPPGPPVLASMVAEVYGPSAESRRRFAADIMRIMHDTPDLEDINTFMIHPYPEIAFEVDRMHAAMHGVSVEDINREVTMAMGGFEVGPIKLVHELEQTTIVLQLPLAIRANPGNLLALPVRTASGVTIPLGELGHFSQRQVSPTIWHKDLQAVEYVTADVIGPLGAPLYGMINVDSKLASYRAPDGSKVSGTYFGKPKDPDAFGFKWDGEWEVTYVTFRDMGLAFGVALVLIYMLVVAEFRNFVLPMVVMAPIPLTLIGIIPGHWMLGADFTATSMIG
;
A
#
# COMPACT_ATOMS: atom_id res chain seq x y z
N LEU A 1 -10.78 6.57 15.95
CA LEU A 1 -11.12 5.16 16.13
C LEU A 1 -12.63 4.91 16.10
N PHE A 2 -13.45 5.64 16.89
CA PHE A 2 -14.90 5.44 16.94
C PHE A 2 -15.60 5.64 15.60
N VAL A 3 -15.27 6.73 14.89
CA VAL A 3 -15.82 7.01 13.55
C VAL A 3 -15.42 5.92 12.55
N THR A 4 -14.17 5.51 12.58
CA THR A 4 -13.63 4.44 11.73
C THR A 4 -14.32 3.11 12.01
N SER A 5 -14.53 2.78 13.30
CA SER A 5 -15.23 1.57 13.73
C SER A 5 -16.68 1.56 13.24
N ASN A 6 -17.40 2.67 13.40
CA ASN A 6 -18.77 2.79 12.90
C ASN A 6 -18.88 2.61 11.40
N LEU A 7 -17.94 3.21 10.65
CA LEU A 7 -17.90 3.03 9.19
C LEU A 7 -17.60 1.58 8.84
N ALA A 8 -16.58 0.98 9.44
CA ALA A 8 -16.20 -0.41 9.20
C ALA A 8 -17.37 -1.36 9.48
N GLN A 9 -18.13 -1.13 10.58
CA GLN A 9 -19.32 -1.92 10.91
C GLN A 9 -20.43 -1.78 9.85
N ARG A 10 -20.69 -0.56 9.35
CA ARG A 10 -21.67 -0.33 8.28
C ARG A 10 -21.27 -1.04 6.99
N LEU A 11 -19.98 -0.98 6.62
CA LEU A 11 -19.46 -1.70 5.45
C LEU A 11 -19.59 -3.21 5.63
N SER A 12 -19.28 -3.74 6.82
CA SER A 12 -19.39 -5.17 7.14
C SER A 12 -20.84 -5.69 7.04
N ILE A 13 -21.81 -4.91 7.53
CA ILE A 13 -23.22 -5.28 7.42
C ILE A 13 -23.66 -5.40 5.96
N SER A 14 -23.16 -4.50 5.09
CA SER A 14 -23.49 -4.55 3.67
C SER A 14 -22.93 -5.82 3.00
N LEU A 15 -21.80 -6.36 3.46
CA LEU A 15 -21.22 -7.61 2.92
C LEU A 15 -22.13 -8.83 3.13
N ASN A 16 -23.02 -8.82 4.12
CA ASN A 16 -23.96 -9.94 4.37
C ASN A 16 -24.97 -10.15 3.23
N THR A 17 -25.07 -9.20 2.29
CA THR A 17 -25.95 -9.34 1.11
C THR A 17 -25.32 -10.15 -0.02
N VAL A 18 -24.03 -10.49 0.08
CA VAL A 18 -23.29 -11.26 -0.92
C VAL A 18 -23.23 -12.72 -0.50
N PRO A 19 -23.92 -13.62 -1.20
CA PRO A 19 -24.13 -15.01 -0.73
C PRO A 19 -22.84 -15.85 -0.70
N GLU A 20 -21.82 -15.47 -1.44
CA GLU A 20 -20.54 -16.20 -1.47
C GLU A 20 -19.59 -15.80 -0.34
N ILE A 21 -19.95 -14.83 0.48
CA ILE A 21 -19.16 -14.45 1.65
C ILE A 21 -19.51 -15.37 2.82
N VAL A 22 -18.53 -16.15 3.26
CA VAL A 22 -18.69 -17.08 4.40
C VAL A 22 -18.51 -16.35 5.73
N SER A 23 -17.52 -15.49 5.79
CA SER A 23 -17.18 -14.74 7.01
C SER A 23 -16.38 -13.51 6.67
N TYR A 24 -16.34 -12.58 7.59
CA TYR A 24 -15.44 -11.44 7.54
C TYR A 24 -14.92 -11.11 8.95
N GLN A 25 -13.73 -10.53 8.99
CA GLN A 25 -13.10 -10.03 10.20
C GLN A 25 -12.75 -8.56 10.00
N THR A 26 -12.99 -7.75 11.01
CA THR A 26 -12.78 -6.29 10.94
C THR A 26 -11.70 -5.88 11.93
N TYR A 27 -10.68 -5.23 11.43
CA TYR A 27 -9.54 -4.69 12.17
C TYR A 27 -9.57 -3.17 12.07
N VAL A 28 -9.63 -2.47 13.20
CA VAL A 28 -9.75 -1.01 13.25
C VAL A 28 -8.65 -0.41 14.12
N GLY A 29 -7.83 0.47 13.54
CA GLY A 29 -6.67 1.05 14.22
C GLY A 29 -5.53 0.04 14.46
N THR A 30 -5.61 -1.09 13.82
CA THR A 30 -4.59 -2.15 13.85
C THR A 30 -4.57 -2.87 12.50
N ALA A 31 -3.46 -3.52 12.19
CA ALA A 31 -3.35 -4.33 10.99
C ALA A 31 -4.11 -5.67 11.16
N SER A 32 -4.63 -6.20 10.06
CA SER A 32 -5.07 -7.58 9.99
C SER A 32 -3.89 -8.54 10.17
N PRO A 33 -4.11 -9.80 10.61
CA PRO A 33 -3.07 -10.82 10.64
C PRO A 33 -2.37 -10.95 9.29
N PHE A 34 -1.09 -11.32 9.33
CA PHE A 34 -0.27 -11.46 8.14
C PHE A 34 -0.93 -12.40 7.11
N ASN A 35 -1.21 -11.86 5.95
CA ASN A 35 -1.57 -12.60 4.76
C ASN A 35 -0.74 -12.10 3.58
N PHE A 36 -0.85 -12.77 2.43
CA PHE A 36 -0.07 -12.41 1.26
C PHE A 36 -0.32 -10.96 0.80
N ASN A 37 -1.57 -10.52 0.75
CA ASN A 37 -1.93 -9.14 0.40
C ASN A 37 -1.36 -8.12 1.39
N GLY A 38 -1.49 -8.40 2.69
CA GLY A 38 -0.96 -7.54 3.74
C GLY A 38 0.54 -7.36 3.62
N LEU A 39 1.27 -8.45 3.32
CA LEU A 39 2.72 -8.41 3.15
C LEU A 39 3.10 -7.57 1.93
N VAL A 40 2.48 -7.83 0.79
CA VAL A 40 2.84 -7.22 -0.49
C VAL A 40 2.43 -5.76 -0.58
N ARG A 41 1.21 -5.45 -0.14
CA ARG A 41 0.65 -4.08 -0.16
C ARG A 41 0.98 -3.28 1.10
N HIS A 42 1.86 -3.81 1.96
CA HIS A 42 2.28 -3.20 3.23
C HIS A 42 1.14 -2.89 4.20
N TYR A 43 0.03 -3.63 4.17
CA TYR A 43 -1.11 -3.41 5.06
C TYR A 43 -0.78 -3.72 6.52
N PHE A 44 0.26 -4.52 6.77
CA PHE A 44 0.78 -4.76 8.12
C PHE A 44 1.29 -3.49 8.82
N LEU A 45 1.55 -2.40 8.08
CA LEU A 45 1.93 -1.10 8.64
C LEU A 45 0.72 -0.27 9.12
N ARG A 46 -0.50 -0.74 8.90
CA ARG A 46 -1.70 -0.03 9.33
C ARG A 46 -1.86 -0.09 10.84
N SER A 47 -1.72 1.03 11.50
CA SER A 47 -1.82 1.15 12.95
C SER A 47 -2.53 2.43 13.39
N GLN A 48 -2.96 3.24 12.43
CA GLN A 48 -3.53 4.54 12.73
C GLN A 48 -5.03 4.44 13.03
N PRO A 49 -5.57 5.25 13.96
CA PRO A 49 -6.98 5.16 14.37
C PRO A 49 -7.99 5.47 13.25
N TRP A 50 -7.54 6.02 12.12
CA TRP A 50 -8.36 6.26 10.92
C TRP A 50 -8.24 5.17 9.86
N GLN A 51 -7.45 4.12 10.10
CA GLN A 51 -7.27 2.98 9.20
C GLN A 51 -8.08 1.78 9.69
N ALA A 52 -8.62 1.02 8.75
CA ALA A 52 -9.29 -0.25 9.03
C ALA A 52 -9.08 -1.23 7.87
N ASP A 53 -9.10 -2.52 8.19
CA ASP A 53 -9.12 -3.63 7.26
C ASP A 53 -10.33 -4.51 7.48
N LEU A 54 -10.96 -4.96 6.40
CA LEU A 54 -11.98 -5.99 6.39
C LEU A 54 -11.41 -7.21 5.64
N ALA A 55 -11.04 -8.24 6.37
CA ALA A 55 -10.62 -9.51 5.77
C ALA A 55 -11.87 -10.37 5.47
N VAL A 56 -12.13 -10.60 4.19
CA VAL A 56 -13.34 -11.30 3.71
C VAL A 56 -12.96 -12.68 3.20
N GLN A 57 -13.65 -13.71 3.71
CA GLN A 57 -13.50 -15.08 3.26
C GLN A 57 -14.64 -15.46 2.35
N LEU A 58 -14.31 -15.87 1.13
CA LEU A 58 -15.28 -16.39 0.15
C LEU A 58 -15.41 -17.91 0.24
N LEU A 59 -16.52 -18.43 -0.27
CA LEU A 59 -16.68 -19.85 -0.56
C LEU A 59 -15.52 -20.35 -1.44
N PRO A 60 -15.11 -21.62 -1.32
CA PRO A 60 -14.13 -22.24 -2.19
C PRO A 60 -14.53 -22.09 -3.67
N LYS A 61 -13.55 -22.04 -4.58
CA LYS A 61 -13.78 -21.81 -6.01
C LYS A 61 -14.76 -22.81 -6.64
N HIS A 62 -14.76 -24.06 -6.17
CA HIS A 62 -15.64 -25.13 -6.69
C HIS A 62 -17.06 -25.09 -6.11
N ASP A 63 -17.30 -24.31 -5.07
CA ASP A 63 -18.62 -24.18 -4.42
C ASP A 63 -19.34 -22.87 -4.82
N ARG A 64 -18.78 -22.12 -5.79
CA ARG A 64 -19.37 -20.87 -6.28
C ARG A 64 -19.27 -20.77 -7.81
N GLU A 65 -20.26 -20.14 -8.42
CA GLU A 65 -20.30 -19.92 -9.87
C GLU A 65 -19.46 -18.69 -10.27
N ARG A 66 -19.52 -17.62 -9.45
CA ARG A 66 -18.83 -16.36 -9.74
C ARG A 66 -17.35 -16.43 -9.34
N THR A 67 -16.52 -15.77 -10.12
CA THR A 67 -15.10 -15.58 -9.82
C THR A 67 -14.92 -14.61 -8.64
N SER A 68 -13.75 -14.63 -7.98
CA SER A 68 -13.41 -13.65 -6.95
C SER A 68 -13.42 -12.22 -7.50
N HIS A 69 -13.02 -12.05 -8.76
CA HIS A 69 -13.01 -10.76 -9.43
C HIS A 69 -14.43 -10.19 -9.62
N GLU A 70 -15.38 -10.98 -10.11
CA GLU A 70 -16.78 -10.55 -10.25
C GLU A 70 -17.40 -10.17 -8.90
N ILE A 71 -17.11 -10.93 -7.84
CA ILE A 71 -17.56 -10.62 -6.48
C ILE A 71 -16.89 -9.32 -5.97
N ALA A 72 -15.59 -9.16 -6.18
CA ALA A 72 -14.87 -7.95 -5.78
C ALA A 72 -15.39 -6.70 -6.50
N MET A 73 -15.72 -6.79 -7.79
CA MET A 73 -16.35 -5.69 -8.53
C MET A 73 -17.71 -5.31 -7.95
N GLN A 74 -18.58 -6.29 -7.66
CA GLN A 74 -19.87 -6.02 -7.00
C GLN A 74 -19.68 -5.37 -5.63
N VAL A 75 -18.78 -5.90 -4.80
CA VAL A 75 -18.47 -5.36 -3.47
C VAL A 75 -17.96 -3.92 -3.59
N ARG A 76 -17.08 -3.63 -4.55
CA ARG A 76 -16.57 -2.28 -4.81
C ARG A 76 -17.71 -1.32 -5.15
N GLU A 77 -18.56 -1.69 -6.09
CA GLU A 77 -19.73 -0.87 -6.50
C GLU A 77 -20.66 -0.59 -5.31
N MET A 78 -20.91 -1.60 -4.49
CA MET A 78 -21.81 -1.50 -3.34
C MET A 78 -21.22 -0.66 -2.19
N LEU A 79 -19.94 -0.82 -1.87
CA LEU A 79 -19.33 -0.21 -0.69
C LEU A 79 -18.76 1.19 -0.95
N THR A 80 -18.31 1.50 -2.18
CA THR A 80 -17.70 2.80 -2.52
C THR A 80 -18.60 3.99 -2.20
N PRO A 81 -19.92 3.99 -2.48
CA PRO A 81 -20.80 5.10 -2.12
C PRO A 81 -20.89 5.30 -0.60
N VAL A 82 -20.90 4.22 0.18
CA VAL A 82 -20.97 4.27 1.65
C VAL A 82 -19.69 4.86 2.24
N ALA A 83 -18.53 4.43 1.73
CA ALA A 83 -17.23 4.95 2.15
C ALA A 83 -17.08 6.43 1.77
N ARG A 84 -17.41 6.79 0.53
CA ARG A 84 -17.32 8.17 0.00
C ARG A 84 -18.23 9.14 0.77
N ALA A 85 -19.46 8.73 1.11
CA ALA A 85 -20.38 9.53 1.93
C ALA A 85 -19.83 9.82 3.34
N SER A 86 -18.89 9.01 3.82
CA SER A 86 -18.21 9.19 5.10
C SER A 86 -16.84 9.86 4.97
N GLY A 87 -16.47 10.33 3.77
CA GLY A 87 -15.16 10.94 3.48
C GLY A 87 -13.99 9.94 3.51
N ALA A 88 -14.26 8.63 3.45
CA ALA A 88 -13.25 7.60 3.47
C ALA A 88 -12.91 7.11 2.05
N ARG A 89 -11.67 6.70 1.86
CA ARG A 89 -11.22 5.95 0.68
C ARG A 89 -11.36 4.47 0.96
N LEU A 90 -11.90 3.73 0.01
CA LEU A 90 -12.06 2.29 0.04
C LEU A 90 -11.21 1.67 -1.08
N THR A 91 -10.50 0.62 -0.77
CA THR A 91 -9.83 -0.26 -1.74
C THR A 91 -10.34 -1.68 -1.54
N VAL A 92 -10.77 -2.32 -2.62
CA VAL A 92 -11.14 -3.74 -2.61
C VAL A 92 -9.99 -4.53 -3.24
N ALA A 93 -9.15 -5.11 -2.38
CA ALA A 93 -7.95 -5.81 -2.80
C ALA A 93 -8.21 -7.30 -2.97
N GLU A 94 -7.85 -7.82 -4.12
CA GLU A 94 -7.80 -9.26 -4.40
C GLU A 94 -6.38 -9.79 -4.21
N ALA A 95 -6.25 -11.10 -3.95
CA ALA A 95 -4.93 -11.73 -3.98
C ALA A 95 -4.39 -11.67 -5.41
N PRO A 96 -3.23 -11.04 -5.65
CA PRO A 96 -2.70 -10.94 -7.01
C PRO A 96 -2.38 -12.35 -7.54
N PRO A 97 -2.77 -12.66 -8.79
CA PRO A 97 -2.46 -13.96 -9.40
C PRO A 97 -0.99 -14.09 -9.81
N GLY A 98 -0.23 -13.00 -9.71
CA GLY A 98 1.15 -12.87 -10.17
C GLY A 98 2.15 -12.56 -9.05
N PRO A 99 3.27 -11.94 -9.43
CA PRO A 99 4.32 -11.57 -8.48
C PRO A 99 3.84 -10.55 -7.44
N PRO A 100 4.50 -10.53 -6.26
CA PRO A 100 4.15 -9.61 -5.19
C PRO A 100 4.48 -8.16 -5.57
N VAL A 101 3.46 -7.36 -5.84
CA VAL A 101 3.56 -5.94 -6.21
C VAL A 101 2.60 -5.08 -5.41
N LEU A 102 2.94 -3.81 -5.22
CA LEU A 102 2.11 -2.85 -4.46
C LEU A 102 0.72 -2.66 -5.06
N ALA A 103 0.66 -2.59 -6.39
CA ALA A 103 -0.55 -2.48 -7.20
C ALA A 103 -0.22 -2.91 -8.63
N SER A 104 -1.24 -3.12 -9.45
CA SER A 104 -1.06 -3.44 -10.87
C SER A 104 -0.25 -2.35 -11.58
N MET A 105 -0.50 -1.10 -11.24
CA MET A 105 0.13 0.08 -11.82
C MET A 105 0.63 1.01 -10.70
N VAL A 106 1.90 1.34 -10.70
CA VAL A 106 2.54 2.24 -9.72
C VAL A 106 3.29 3.33 -10.46
N ALA A 107 3.00 4.58 -10.14
CA ALA A 107 3.81 5.71 -10.56
C ALA A 107 4.70 6.15 -9.38
N GLU A 108 5.99 6.00 -9.53
CA GLU A 108 7.00 6.61 -8.68
C GLU A 108 7.20 8.05 -9.13
N VAL A 109 6.85 9.00 -8.29
CA VAL A 109 6.82 10.42 -8.64
C VAL A 109 7.99 11.14 -7.99
N TYR A 110 8.77 11.85 -8.80
CA TYR A 110 9.96 12.59 -8.41
C TYR A 110 9.80 14.09 -8.67
N GLY A 111 10.57 14.91 -7.96
CA GLY A 111 10.54 16.36 -8.14
C GLY A 111 11.43 17.09 -7.12
N PRO A 112 11.73 18.38 -7.38
CA PRO A 112 12.79 19.13 -6.69
C PRO A 112 12.54 19.35 -5.20
N SER A 113 11.29 19.44 -4.76
CA SER A 113 10.94 19.64 -3.35
C SER A 113 9.79 18.74 -2.93
N ALA A 114 9.65 18.50 -1.63
CA ALA A 114 8.57 17.68 -1.10
C ALA A 114 7.18 18.25 -1.46
N GLU A 115 7.02 19.56 -1.40
CA GLU A 115 5.75 20.21 -1.73
C GLU A 115 5.41 20.09 -3.22
N SER A 116 6.38 20.41 -4.10
CA SER A 116 6.18 20.33 -5.55
C SER A 116 5.96 18.90 -6.01
N ARG A 117 6.67 17.94 -5.44
CA ARG A 117 6.53 16.51 -5.71
C ARG A 117 5.13 16.02 -5.32
N ARG A 118 4.60 16.41 -4.15
CA ARG A 118 3.24 16.08 -3.72
C ARG A 118 2.17 16.69 -4.60
N ARG A 119 2.34 17.94 -5.05
CA ARG A 119 1.42 18.59 -6.00
C ARG A 119 1.40 17.79 -7.31
N PHE A 120 2.56 17.44 -7.83
CA PHE A 120 2.68 16.65 -9.05
C PHE A 120 2.05 15.26 -8.88
N ALA A 121 2.28 14.58 -7.76
CA ALA A 121 1.63 13.30 -7.47
C ALA A 121 0.10 13.41 -7.39
N ALA A 122 -0.43 14.50 -6.81
CA ALA A 122 -1.86 14.76 -6.80
C ALA A 122 -2.42 15.00 -8.21
N ASP A 123 -1.67 15.64 -9.09
CA ASP A 123 -2.07 15.82 -10.49
C ASP A 123 -2.07 14.48 -11.25
N ILE A 124 -1.06 13.62 -11.02
CA ILE A 124 -1.05 12.25 -11.58
C ILE A 124 -2.27 11.47 -11.07
N MET A 125 -2.59 11.53 -9.78
CA MET A 125 -3.80 10.88 -9.25
C MET A 125 -5.06 11.34 -9.97
N ARG A 126 -5.20 12.65 -10.22
CA ARG A 126 -6.34 13.19 -10.94
C ARG A 126 -6.39 12.68 -12.38
N ILE A 127 -5.24 12.68 -13.09
CA ILE A 127 -5.14 12.16 -14.46
C ILE A 127 -5.51 10.67 -14.50
N MET A 128 -5.05 9.87 -13.53
CA MET A 128 -5.44 8.47 -13.42
C MET A 128 -6.93 8.32 -13.16
N HIS A 129 -7.51 9.13 -12.26
CA HIS A 129 -8.95 9.10 -11.98
C HIS A 129 -9.80 9.41 -13.21
N ASP A 130 -9.31 10.29 -14.09
CA ASP A 130 -9.98 10.65 -15.33
C ASP A 130 -9.67 9.66 -16.48
N THR A 131 -8.90 8.60 -16.21
CA THR A 131 -8.54 7.59 -17.20
C THR A 131 -9.47 6.38 -17.03
N PRO A 132 -10.16 5.95 -18.09
CA PRO A 132 -11.03 4.78 -18.01
C PRO A 132 -10.23 3.52 -17.69
N ASP A 133 -10.90 2.53 -17.13
CA ASP A 133 -10.36 1.22 -16.75
C ASP A 133 -9.31 1.26 -15.61
N LEU A 134 -9.16 2.40 -14.93
CA LEU A 134 -8.36 2.53 -13.71
C LEU A 134 -9.25 2.73 -12.49
N GLU A 135 -9.05 1.90 -11.49
CA GLU A 135 -9.77 1.94 -10.21
C GLU A 135 -8.77 1.87 -9.02
N ASP A 136 -9.33 2.00 -7.82
CA ASP A 136 -8.56 1.93 -6.57
C ASP A 136 -7.34 2.87 -6.54
N ILE A 137 -7.48 4.04 -7.20
CA ILE A 137 -6.40 5.03 -7.26
C ILE A 137 -6.10 5.52 -5.86
N ASN A 138 -4.88 5.31 -5.42
CA ASN A 138 -4.43 5.58 -4.07
C ASN A 138 -3.05 6.21 -4.04
N THR A 139 -2.62 6.64 -2.86
CA THR A 139 -1.30 7.21 -2.63
C THR A 139 -0.85 6.93 -1.21
N PHE A 140 0.46 6.87 -1.02
CA PHE A 140 1.06 6.80 0.31
C PHE A 140 1.30 8.19 0.93
N MET A 141 0.93 9.25 0.21
CA MET A 141 1.00 10.60 0.77
C MET A 141 0.08 10.74 1.98
N ILE A 142 0.63 11.19 3.08
CA ILE A 142 -0.12 11.63 4.25
C ILE A 142 -0.22 13.14 4.17
N HIS A 143 -1.44 13.66 4.15
CA HIS A 143 -1.64 15.10 4.26
C HIS A 143 -1.21 15.57 5.65
N PRO A 144 -0.45 16.67 5.76
CA PRO A 144 -0.16 17.25 7.04
C PRO A 144 -1.45 17.52 7.81
N TYR A 145 -1.53 17.07 9.04
CA TYR A 145 -2.66 17.33 9.92
C TYR A 145 -2.16 18.01 11.20
N PRO A 146 -2.98 18.86 11.83
CA PRO A 146 -2.59 19.50 13.06
C PRO A 146 -2.55 18.49 14.20
N GLU A 147 -1.47 18.51 14.97
CA GLU A 147 -1.36 17.80 16.24
C GLU A 147 -1.18 18.79 17.38
N ILE A 148 -1.62 18.40 18.57
CA ILE A 148 -1.39 19.14 19.79
C ILE A 148 -0.19 18.49 20.48
N ALA A 149 0.90 19.24 20.60
CA ALA A 149 2.11 18.79 21.25
C ALA A 149 2.31 19.55 22.57
N PHE A 150 2.78 18.85 23.58
CA PHE A 150 3.20 19.50 24.82
C PHE A 150 4.66 19.96 24.70
N GLU A 151 4.89 21.24 24.79
CA GLU A 151 6.23 21.85 24.77
C GLU A 151 6.70 22.08 26.20
N VAL A 152 7.77 21.37 26.57
CA VAL A 152 8.34 21.45 27.92
C VAL A 152 9.19 22.70 28.06
N ASP A 153 8.91 23.51 29.07
CA ASP A 153 9.83 24.54 29.54
C ASP A 153 10.97 23.88 30.34
N ARG A 154 12.09 23.69 29.67
CA ARG A 154 13.25 22.98 30.23
C ARG A 154 13.84 23.70 31.43
N MET A 155 13.72 25.02 31.50
CA MET A 155 14.26 25.81 32.63
C MET A 155 13.36 25.60 33.86
N HIS A 156 12.05 25.74 33.73
CA HIS A 156 11.10 25.49 34.81
C HIS A 156 11.17 24.02 35.27
N ALA A 157 11.21 23.07 34.34
CA ALA A 157 11.35 21.67 34.69
C ALA A 157 12.61 21.38 35.52
N ALA A 158 13.74 21.93 35.10
CA ALA A 158 15.01 21.78 35.84
C ALA A 158 14.99 22.43 37.23
N MET A 159 14.37 23.61 37.35
CA MET A 159 14.22 24.31 38.66
C MET A 159 13.39 23.48 39.65
N HIS A 160 12.43 22.70 39.15
CA HIS A 160 11.57 21.81 39.96
C HIS A 160 12.16 20.40 40.11
N GLY A 161 13.32 20.12 39.55
CA GLY A 161 13.95 18.80 39.59
C GLY A 161 13.18 17.73 38.84
N VAL A 162 12.51 18.10 37.74
CA VAL A 162 11.74 17.18 36.86
C VAL A 162 12.49 17.05 35.54
N SER A 163 12.74 15.81 35.11
CA SER A 163 13.34 15.54 33.80
C SER A 163 12.29 15.59 32.68
N VAL A 164 12.74 15.93 31.48
CA VAL A 164 11.87 15.86 30.28
C VAL A 164 11.36 14.42 30.04
N GLU A 165 12.18 13.43 30.41
CA GLU A 165 11.81 12.01 30.31
C GLU A 165 10.65 11.66 31.26
N ASP A 166 10.67 12.15 32.49
CA ASP A 166 9.59 11.94 33.44
C ASP A 166 8.29 12.58 32.94
N ILE A 167 8.36 13.82 32.43
CA ILE A 167 7.19 14.47 31.85
C ILE A 167 6.64 13.66 30.68
N ASN A 168 7.49 13.23 29.75
CA ASN A 168 7.07 12.42 28.60
C ASN A 168 6.44 11.10 29.04
N ARG A 169 7.01 10.44 30.05
CA ARG A 169 6.48 9.20 30.58
C ARG A 169 5.09 9.39 31.17
N GLU A 170 4.89 10.42 32.00
CA GLU A 170 3.58 10.72 32.63
C GLU A 170 2.51 11.08 31.55
N VAL A 171 2.88 11.91 30.58
CA VAL A 171 1.95 12.27 29.48
C VAL A 171 1.61 11.03 28.63
N THR A 172 2.62 10.20 28.32
CA THR A 172 2.39 8.96 27.55
C THR A 172 1.48 8.01 28.30
N MET A 173 1.66 7.81 29.61
CA MET A 173 0.81 6.99 30.44
C MET A 173 -0.62 7.53 30.47
N ALA A 174 -0.77 8.85 30.65
CA ALA A 174 -2.06 9.51 30.71
C ALA A 174 -2.84 9.39 29.41
N MET A 175 -2.18 9.54 28.26
CA MET A 175 -2.80 9.57 26.93
C MET A 175 -2.92 8.20 26.30
N GLY A 176 -1.84 7.43 26.26
CA GLY A 176 -1.76 6.12 25.61
C GLY A 176 -2.11 4.94 26.50
N GLY A 177 -2.03 5.15 27.80
CA GLY A 177 -2.18 4.11 28.80
C GLY A 177 -0.86 3.45 29.18
N PHE A 178 -0.88 2.82 30.33
CA PHE A 178 0.22 2.03 30.87
C PHE A 178 -0.22 0.58 31.04
N GLU A 179 0.48 -0.32 30.40
CA GLU A 179 0.25 -1.76 30.54
C GLU A 179 0.81 -2.25 31.88
N VAL A 180 -0.07 -2.63 32.77
CA VAL A 180 0.29 -3.14 34.09
C VAL A 180 0.75 -4.59 34.02
N GLY A 181 0.10 -5.38 33.16
CA GLY A 181 0.40 -6.78 32.96
C GLY A 181 -0.81 -7.57 32.46
N PRO A 182 -0.60 -8.86 32.15
CA PRO A 182 -1.67 -9.69 31.61
C PRO A 182 -2.57 -10.28 32.71
N ILE A 183 -3.85 -10.43 32.37
CA ILE A 183 -4.77 -11.30 33.09
C ILE A 183 -4.74 -12.67 32.40
N LYS A 184 -4.54 -13.73 33.18
CA LYS A 184 -4.63 -15.10 32.66
C LYS A 184 -6.08 -15.58 32.73
N LEU A 185 -6.77 -15.58 31.58
CA LEU A 185 -8.11 -16.12 31.44
C LEU A 185 -8.05 -17.52 30.80
N VAL A 186 -8.83 -18.47 31.34
CA VAL A 186 -8.68 -19.91 31.03
C VAL A 186 -9.16 -20.26 29.61
N HIS A 187 -9.98 -19.41 28.95
CA HIS A 187 -10.62 -19.68 27.66
C HIS A 187 -10.28 -18.68 26.58
N GLU A 188 -9.32 -17.79 26.80
CA GLU A 188 -8.92 -16.81 25.79
C GLU A 188 -7.63 -17.27 25.07
N LEU A 189 -7.69 -17.25 23.73
CA LEU A 189 -6.54 -17.57 22.87
C LEU A 189 -5.52 -16.44 22.85
N GLU A 190 -5.96 -15.20 23.05
CA GLU A 190 -5.12 -14.02 23.10
C GLU A 190 -5.00 -13.49 24.52
N GLN A 191 -3.86 -12.91 24.82
CA GLN A 191 -3.55 -12.38 26.14
C GLN A 191 -4.33 -11.08 26.40
N THR A 192 -5.16 -11.07 27.44
CA THR A 192 -5.84 -9.85 27.90
C THR A 192 -4.92 -9.05 28.81
N THR A 193 -4.64 -7.80 28.45
CA THR A 193 -3.73 -6.91 29.20
C THR A 193 -4.53 -5.88 30.00
N ILE A 194 -4.11 -5.64 31.25
CA ILE A 194 -4.62 -4.53 32.07
C ILE A 194 -3.94 -3.23 31.62
N VAL A 195 -4.72 -2.26 31.16
CA VAL A 195 -4.20 -0.95 30.76
C VAL A 195 -4.78 0.13 31.68
N LEU A 196 -3.92 0.90 32.33
CA LEU A 196 -4.28 2.08 33.10
C LEU A 196 -4.16 3.32 32.20
N GLN A 197 -5.25 4.07 32.06
CA GLN A 197 -5.23 5.28 31.26
C GLN A 197 -6.29 6.27 31.75
N LEU A 198 -6.12 7.57 31.46
CA LEU A 198 -7.13 8.56 31.78
C LEU A 198 -8.42 8.34 30.96
N PRO A 199 -9.59 8.60 31.55
CA PRO A 199 -10.86 8.60 30.82
C PRO A 199 -10.82 9.50 29.59
N LEU A 200 -11.47 9.10 28.51
CA LEU A 200 -11.49 9.85 27.25
C LEU A 200 -11.99 11.30 27.44
N ALA A 201 -12.97 11.52 28.30
CA ALA A 201 -13.50 12.86 28.59
C ALA A 201 -12.44 13.82 29.18
N ILE A 202 -11.44 13.30 29.90
CA ILE A 202 -10.34 14.09 30.44
C ILE A 202 -9.27 14.30 29.37
N ARG A 203 -8.80 13.24 28.73
CA ARG A 203 -7.69 13.31 27.76
C ARG A 203 -8.06 13.96 26.43
N ALA A 204 -9.35 14.05 26.09
CA ALA A 204 -9.81 14.75 24.88
C ALA A 204 -9.70 16.28 24.97
N ASN A 205 -9.49 16.83 26.16
CA ASN A 205 -9.36 18.27 26.35
C ASN A 205 -7.95 18.61 26.90
N PRO A 206 -7.08 19.27 26.10
CA PRO A 206 -5.74 19.64 26.54
C PRO A 206 -5.73 20.48 27.83
N GLY A 207 -6.75 21.30 28.06
CA GLY A 207 -6.88 22.09 29.28
C GLY A 207 -6.97 21.23 30.55
N ASN A 208 -7.62 20.09 30.50
CA ASN A 208 -7.70 19.16 31.62
C ASN A 208 -6.36 18.48 31.91
N LEU A 209 -5.53 18.29 30.87
CA LEU A 209 -4.22 17.66 31.00
C LEU A 209 -3.20 18.59 31.69
N LEU A 210 -3.38 19.90 31.65
CA LEU A 210 -2.52 20.84 32.39
C LEU A 210 -2.56 20.64 33.92
N ALA A 211 -3.62 20.06 34.44
CA ALA A 211 -3.76 19.68 35.84
C ALA A 211 -3.13 18.33 36.20
N LEU A 212 -2.59 17.57 35.20
CA LEU A 212 -1.96 16.28 35.46
C LEU A 212 -0.81 16.43 36.46
N PRO A 213 -0.80 15.68 37.58
CA PRO A 213 0.28 15.75 38.55
C PRO A 213 1.54 15.05 38.05
N VAL A 214 2.64 15.78 37.95
CA VAL A 214 3.96 15.24 37.61
C VAL A 214 4.79 15.16 38.88
N ARG A 215 5.40 14.02 39.16
CA ARG A 215 6.19 13.83 40.39
C ARG A 215 7.61 14.33 40.20
N THR A 216 8.05 15.15 41.16
CA THR A 216 9.44 15.64 41.23
C THR A 216 10.37 14.63 41.88
N ALA A 217 11.69 14.81 41.73
CA ALA A 217 12.70 13.99 42.38
C ALA A 217 12.59 14.02 43.94
N SER A 218 12.08 15.11 44.52
CA SER A 218 11.83 15.24 45.96
C SER A 218 10.54 14.58 46.43
N GLY A 219 9.72 14.04 45.50
CA GLY A 219 8.46 13.37 45.82
C GLY A 219 7.22 14.30 45.86
N VAL A 220 7.41 15.59 45.68
CA VAL A 220 6.33 16.58 45.56
C VAL A 220 5.71 16.48 44.16
N THR A 221 4.43 16.74 44.03
CA THR A 221 3.73 16.77 42.73
C THR A 221 3.51 18.20 42.26
N ILE A 222 3.74 18.45 40.98
CA ILE A 222 3.54 19.72 40.30
C ILE A 222 2.60 19.52 39.12
N PRO A 223 1.65 20.46 38.87
CA PRO A 223 0.81 20.40 37.69
C PRO A 223 1.64 20.48 36.41
N LEU A 224 1.28 19.69 35.39
CA LEU A 224 1.94 19.68 34.08
C LEU A 224 2.01 21.10 33.48
N GLY A 225 0.98 21.93 33.69
CA GLY A 225 0.91 23.29 33.18
C GLY A 225 1.96 24.23 33.72
N GLU A 226 2.64 23.92 34.85
CA GLU A 226 3.79 24.68 35.36
C GLU A 226 5.10 24.28 34.67
N LEU A 227 5.11 23.13 33.96
CA LEU A 227 6.28 22.57 33.32
C LEU A 227 6.31 22.80 31.79
N GLY A 228 5.27 23.44 31.24
CA GLY A 228 5.18 23.73 29.82
C GLY A 228 3.76 24.09 29.38
N HIS A 229 3.55 24.09 28.08
CA HIS A 229 2.26 24.44 27.48
C HIS A 229 1.95 23.56 26.25
N PHE A 230 0.68 23.50 25.87
CA PHE A 230 0.29 22.87 24.63
C PHE A 230 0.39 23.84 23.45
N SER A 231 1.05 23.41 22.39
CA SER A 231 1.12 24.11 21.11
C SER A 231 0.49 23.26 20.00
N GLN A 232 -0.01 23.93 18.99
CA GLN A 232 -0.50 23.26 17.78
C GLN A 232 0.61 23.32 16.72
N ARG A 233 1.01 22.15 16.21
CA ARG A 233 1.97 22.04 15.12
C ARG A 233 1.46 21.13 14.02
N GLN A 234 2.04 21.28 12.83
CA GLN A 234 1.76 20.35 11.73
C GLN A 234 2.63 19.10 11.88
N VAL A 235 2.00 17.93 11.76
CA VAL A 235 2.74 16.67 11.74
C VAL A 235 3.63 16.63 10.51
N SER A 236 4.90 16.26 10.72
CA SER A 236 5.81 15.99 9.62
C SER A 236 5.40 14.69 8.91
N PRO A 237 5.02 14.74 7.64
CA PRO A 237 4.60 13.53 6.94
C PRO A 237 5.77 12.59 6.70
N THR A 238 5.48 11.30 6.56
CA THR A 238 6.46 10.28 6.17
C THR A 238 7.08 10.65 4.82
N ILE A 239 8.40 10.54 4.74
CA ILE A 239 9.16 10.77 3.52
C ILE A 239 9.60 9.40 2.99
N TRP A 240 9.08 9.02 1.84
CA TRP A 240 9.45 7.79 1.16
C TRP A 240 10.70 8.01 0.31
N HIS A 241 11.57 7.02 0.29
CA HIS A 241 12.76 7.02 -0.56
C HIS A 241 12.83 5.72 -1.38
N LYS A 242 13.20 5.85 -2.65
CA LYS A 242 13.60 4.74 -3.50
C LYS A 242 14.93 5.10 -4.17
N ASP A 243 15.88 4.17 -4.15
CA ASP A 243 17.23 4.38 -4.70
C ASP A 243 17.90 5.68 -4.19
N LEU A 244 17.72 5.96 -2.89
CA LEU A 244 18.21 7.17 -2.19
C LEU A 244 17.58 8.49 -2.64
N GLN A 245 16.54 8.46 -3.46
CA GLN A 245 15.79 9.64 -3.88
C GLN A 245 14.43 9.68 -3.20
N ALA A 246 14.01 10.88 -2.77
CA ALA A 246 12.69 11.05 -2.21
C ALA A 246 11.61 10.87 -3.29
N VAL A 247 10.62 10.05 -3.00
CA VAL A 247 9.59 9.61 -3.95
C VAL A 247 8.21 9.72 -3.32
N GLU A 248 7.19 10.02 -4.12
CA GLU A 248 5.79 9.81 -3.76
C GLU A 248 5.21 8.70 -4.64
N TYR A 249 4.43 7.80 -4.05
CA TYR A 249 3.80 6.71 -4.78
C TYR A 249 2.34 7.03 -5.11
N VAL A 250 1.99 6.89 -6.37
CA VAL A 250 0.60 6.86 -6.83
C VAL A 250 0.32 5.49 -7.42
N THR A 251 -0.69 4.83 -6.91
CA THR A 251 -1.04 3.45 -7.29
C THR A 251 -2.42 3.40 -7.90
N ALA A 252 -2.64 2.48 -8.82
CA ALA A 252 -3.93 2.17 -9.39
C ALA A 252 -4.00 0.67 -9.73
N ASP A 253 -5.21 0.12 -9.68
CA ASP A 253 -5.47 -1.21 -10.23
C ASP A 253 -6.20 -1.06 -11.57
N VAL A 254 -5.80 -1.87 -12.55
CA VAL A 254 -6.42 -1.90 -13.88
C VAL A 254 -7.58 -2.89 -13.83
N ILE A 255 -8.78 -2.39 -14.13
CA ILE A 255 -10.00 -3.19 -14.27
C ILE A 255 -10.45 -3.10 -15.72
N GLY A 256 -10.85 -4.16 -16.29
CA GLY A 256 -11.36 -4.15 -17.66
C GLY A 256 -11.01 -5.43 -18.40
N PRO A 257 -11.60 -5.63 -19.58
CA PRO A 257 -11.46 -6.89 -20.32
C PRO A 257 -10.02 -7.16 -20.76
N LEU A 258 -9.17 -6.16 -20.87
CA LEU A 258 -7.75 -6.33 -21.24
C LEU A 258 -6.83 -6.52 -20.05
N GLY A 259 -7.24 -6.16 -18.83
CA GLY A 259 -6.56 -6.42 -17.54
C GLY A 259 -5.05 -6.10 -17.43
N ALA A 260 -4.42 -5.69 -18.51
CA ALA A 260 -2.97 -5.52 -18.57
C ALA A 260 -2.56 -4.08 -18.19
N PRO A 261 -1.68 -3.92 -17.20
CA PRO A 261 -1.23 -2.60 -16.71
C PRO A 261 -0.66 -1.70 -17.81
N LEU A 262 -0.04 -2.28 -18.82
CA LEU A 262 0.57 -1.55 -19.94
C LEU A 262 -0.42 -0.62 -20.65
N TYR A 263 -1.66 -1.05 -20.86
CA TYR A 263 -2.66 -0.21 -21.52
C TYR A 263 -3.07 0.98 -20.65
N GLY A 264 -3.23 0.77 -19.35
CA GLY A 264 -3.47 1.85 -18.39
C GLY A 264 -2.33 2.87 -18.40
N MET A 265 -1.08 2.40 -18.40
CA MET A 265 0.12 3.26 -18.48
C MET A 265 0.14 4.10 -19.76
N ILE A 266 -0.08 3.49 -20.93
CA ILE A 266 -0.13 4.20 -22.22
C ILE A 266 -1.23 5.26 -22.24
N ASN A 267 -2.41 4.95 -21.70
CA ASN A 267 -3.52 5.90 -21.62
C ASN A 267 -3.18 7.09 -20.72
N VAL A 268 -2.54 6.87 -19.58
CA VAL A 268 -2.08 7.93 -18.68
C VAL A 268 -0.95 8.74 -19.34
N ASP A 269 0.02 8.09 -19.98
CA ASP A 269 1.12 8.75 -20.67
C ASP A 269 0.63 9.68 -21.80
N SER A 270 -0.41 9.27 -22.53
CA SER A 270 -1.00 10.10 -23.57
C SER A 270 -1.52 11.44 -23.03
N LYS A 271 -2.08 11.42 -21.81
CA LYS A 271 -2.55 12.63 -21.10
C LYS A 271 -1.39 13.42 -20.51
N LEU A 272 -0.39 12.73 -19.95
CA LEU A 272 0.82 13.35 -19.41
C LEU A 272 1.69 14.02 -20.47
N ALA A 273 1.63 13.59 -21.74
CA ALA A 273 2.33 14.22 -22.84
C ALA A 273 1.99 15.72 -23.04
N SER A 274 0.74 16.08 -22.74
CA SER A 274 0.26 17.47 -22.83
C SER A 274 0.34 18.21 -21.48
N TYR A 275 0.62 17.49 -20.37
CA TYR A 275 0.68 18.05 -19.03
C TYR A 275 1.96 18.87 -18.83
N ARG A 276 1.86 19.89 -17.98
CA ARG A 276 2.98 20.68 -17.50
C ARG A 276 3.08 20.56 -15.99
N ALA A 277 4.30 20.37 -15.51
CA ALA A 277 4.58 20.32 -14.08
C ALA A 277 4.19 21.63 -13.37
N PRO A 278 4.10 21.66 -12.04
CA PRO A 278 3.75 22.88 -11.29
C PRO A 278 4.61 24.11 -11.56
N ASP A 279 5.81 23.94 -12.06
CA ASP A 279 6.71 25.01 -12.50
C ASP A 279 6.63 25.36 -14.01
N GLY A 280 5.73 24.69 -14.75
CA GLY A 280 5.58 24.86 -16.19
C GLY A 280 6.52 24.01 -17.05
N SER A 281 7.43 23.27 -16.46
CA SER A 281 8.38 22.40 -17.18
C SER A 281 7.68 21.18 -17.80
N LYS A 282 8.36 20.54 -18.76
CA LYS A 282 7.93 19.24 -19.27
C LYS A 282 8.28 18.14 -18.28
N VAL A 283 7.36 17.22 -18.09
CA VAL A 283 7.56 16.04 -17.25
C VAL A 283 8.24 14.94 -18.08
N SER A 284 9.20 14.25 -17.46
CA SER A 284 9.86 13.08 -18.06
C SER A 284 9.31 11.79 -17.46
N GLY A 285 8.68 10.95 -18.27
CA GLY A 285 8.28 9.59 -17.89
C GLY A 285 9.34 8.56 -18.28
N THR A 286 9.56 7.57 -17.43
CA THR A 286 10.45 6.44 -17.72
C THR A 286 9.75 5.12 -17.38
N TYR A 287 10.04 4.10 -18.19
CA TYR A 287 9.59 2.72 -17.94
C TYR A 287 10.69 1.90 -17.25
N PHE A 288 11.94 2.31 -17.42
CA PHE A 288 13.10 1.59 -16.91
C PHE A 288 14.08 2.54 -16.25
N GLY A 289 14.53 2.16 -15.06
CA GLY A 289 15.47 2.94 -14.29
C GLY A 289 14.89 4.24 -13.75
N LYS A 290 15.61 4.85 -12.83
CA LYS A 290 15.20 6.12 -12.23
C LYS A 290 15.30 7.29 -13.21
N PRO A 291 14.54 8.38 -13.03
CA PRO A 291 14.73 9.61 -13.78
C PRO A 291 16.18 10.09 -13.71
N LYS A 292 16.70 10.61 -14.84
CA LYS A 292 18.11 11.00 -14.94
C LYS A 292 18.47 12.21 -14.07
N ASP A 293 17.51 13.12 -13.93
CA ASP A 293 17.67 14.35 -13.15
C ASP A 293 16.77 14.25 -11.88
N PRO A 294 17.37 14.15 -10.69
CA PRO A 294 16.62 14.08 -9.44
C PRO A 294 15.89 15.37 -9.09
N ASP A 295 16.34 16.51 -9.62
CA ASP A 295 15.77 17.83 -9.33
C ASP A 295 14.70 18.25 -10.36
N ALA A 296 14.49 17.46 -11.42
CA ALA A 296 13.43 17.68 -12.39
C ALA A 296 12.15 16.91 -12.01
N PHE A 297 11.01 17.40 -12.52
CA PHE A 297 9.76 16.64 -12.44
C PHE A 297 9.82 15.42 -13.37
N GLY A 298 9.67 14.26 -12.77
CA GLY A 298 9.67 13.00 -13.48
C GLY A 298 8.85 11.93 -12.77
N PHE A 299 8.53 10.89 -13.50
CA PHE A 299 7.92 9.69 -12.92
C PHE A 299 8.51 8.44 -13.57
N LYS A 300 8.46 7.34 -12.83
CA LYS A 300 8.81 6.00 -13.32
C LYS A 300 7.59 5.10 -13.14
N TRP A 301 7.30 4.31 -14.14
CA TRP A 301 6.34 3.23 -14.02
C TRP A 301 6.94 2.02 -13.32
N ASP A 302 6.23 1.51 -12.32
CA ASP A 302 6.55 0.33 -11.53
C ASP A 302 5.29 -0.51 -11.33
N GLY A 303 5.35 -1.55 -10.53
CA GLY A 303 4.25 -2.46 -10.27
C GLY A 303 4.37 -3.74 -11.09
N GLU A 304 3.23 -4.31 -11.46
CA GLU A 304 3.17 -5.58 -12.19
C GLU A 304 3.90 -5.51 -13.54
N TRP A 305 3.86 -4.36 -14.20
CA TRP A 305 4.57 -4.13 -15.45
C TRP A 305 6.06 -4.41 -15.35
N GLU A 306 6.75 -3.82 -14.37
CA GLU A 306 8.21 -3.94 -14.24
C GLU A 306 8.60 -5.40 -13.96
N VAL A 307 7.90 -6.04 -13.04
CA VAL A 307 8.16 -7.45 -12.70
C VAL A 307 7.88 -8.37 -13.88
N THR A 308 6.77 -8.16 -14.57
CA THR A 308 6.42 -8.93 -15.77
C THR A 308 7.48 -8.76 -16.85
N TYR A 309 7.87 -7.52 -17.15
CA TYR A 309 8.91 -7.25 -18.15
C TYR A 309 10.27 -7.90 -17.78
N VAL A 310 10.73 -7.72 -16.54
CA VAL A 310 12.00 -8.31 -16.06
C VAL A 310 11.95 -9.84 -16.18
N THR A 311 10.83 -10.43 -15.75
CA THR A 311 10.65 -11.89 -15.84
C THR A 311 10.72 -12.39 -17.28
N PHE A 312 9.93 -11.80 -18.20
CA PHE A 312 9.95 -12.22 -19.60
C PHE A 312 11.30 -11.98 -20.28
N ARG A 313 11.96 -10.85 -19.98
CA ARG A 313 13.30 -10.56 -20.48
C ARG A 313 14.32 -11.60 -20.02
N ASP A 314 14.38 -11.87 -18.72
CA ASP A 314 15.40 -12.73 -18.14
C ASP A 314 15.17 -14.20 -18.53
N MET A 315 13.91 -14.64 -18.55
CA MET A 315 13.51 -15.95 -19.05
C MET A 315 13.83 -16.10 -20.56
N GLY A 316 13.48 -15.08 -21.36
CA GLY A 316 13.76 -15.08 -22.79
C GLY A 316 15.26 -15.14 -23.07
N LEU A 317 16.06 -14.43 -22.28
CA LEU A 317 17.52 -14.43 -22.37
C LEU A 317 18.08 -15.81 -21.99
N ALA A 318 17.63 -16.39 -20.87
CA ALA A 318 18.03 -17.73 -20.44
C ALA A 318 17.66 -18.80 -21.47
N PHE A 319 16.46 -18.71 -22.05
CA PHE A 319 16.01 -19.58 -23.13
C PHE A 319 16.88 -19.43 -24.39
N GLY A 320 17.22 -18.19 -24.78
CA GLY A 320 18.13 -17.94 -25.89
C GLY A 320 19.51 -18.57 -25.69
N VAL A 321 20.09 -18.44 -24.47
CA VAL A 321 21.34 -19.09 -24.11
C VAL A 321 21.22 -20.61 -24.18
N ALA A 322 20.13 -21.19 -23.67
CA ALA A 322 19.88 -22.62 -23.75
C ALA A 322 19.81 -23.10 -25.19
N LEU A 323 19.13 -22.38 -26.09
CA LEU A 323 19.06 -22.71 -27.50
C LEU A 323 20.45 -22.70 -28.17
N VAL A 324 21.30 -21.72 -27.85
CA VAL A 324 22.67 -21.68 -28.34
C VAL A 324 23.50 -22.87 -27.87
N LEU A 325 23.37 -23.23 -26.57
CA LEU A 325 24.07 -24.40 -26.03
C LEU A 325 23.58 -25.71 -26.66
N ILE A 326 22.26 -25.87 -26.83
CA ILE A 326 21.68 -27.02 -27.51
C ILE A 326 22.20 -27.09 -28.97
N TYR A 327 22.22 -25.96 -29.69
CA TYR A 327 22.76 -25.89 -31.04
C TYR A 327 24.21 -26.38 -31.07
N MET A 328 25.07 -25.88 -30.16
CA MET A 328 26.47 -26.28 -30.09
C MET A 328 26.65 -27.78 -29.81
N LEU A 329 25.85 -28.35 -28.89
CA LEU A 329 25.89 -29.77 -28.58
C LEU A 329 25.48 -30.63 -29.78
N VAL A 330 24.42 -30.24 -30.49
CA VAL A 330 23.96 -30.96 -31.69
C VAL A 330 24.98 -30.83 -32.84
N VAL A 331 25.63 -29.67 -33.01
CA VAL A 331 26.73 -29.51 -33.94
C VAL A 331 27.91 -30.45 -33.61
N ALA A 332 28.26 -30.55 -32.33
CA ALA A 332 29.36 -31.44 -31.89
C ALA A 332 29.03 -32.91 -32.14
N GLU A 333 27.79 -33.33 -31.92
CA GLU A 333 27.33 -34.71 -32.14
C GLU A 333 27.27 -35.07 -33.61
N PHE A 334 26.66 -34.23 -34.42
CA PHE A 334 26.45 -34.51 -35.85
C PHE A 334 27.58 -33.99 -36.77
N ARG A 335 28.52 -33.20 -36.26
CA ARG A 335 29.63 -32.55 -37.02
C ARG A 335 29.13 -31.80 -38.25
N ASN A 336 27.96 -31.21 -38.16
CA ASN A 336 27.31 -30.48 -39.23
C ASN A 336 26.60 -29.25 -38.67
N PHE A 337 26.77 -28.08 -39.33
CA PHE A 337 26.16 -26.82 -38.88
C PHE A 337 24.69 -26.64 -39.35
N VAL A 338 24.28 -27.32 -40.40
CA VAL A 338 22.95 -27.18 -41.00
C VAL A 338 21.94 -28.07 -40.28
N LEU A 339 22.33 -29.30 -39.96
CA LEU A 339 21.45 -30.28 -39.36
C LEU A 339 20.81 -29.78 -38.01
N PRO A 340 21.56 -29.15 -37.10
CA PRO A 340 20.97 -28.59 -35.87
C PRO A 340 19.88 -27.56 -36.14
N MET A 341 20.02 -26.73 -37.15
CA MET A 341 19.01 -25.73 -37.53
C MET A 341 17.70 -26.42 -37.95
N VAL A 342 17.79 -27.52 -38.69
CA VAL A 342 16.61 -28.29 -39.07
C VAL A 342 15.97 -28.96 -37.89
N VAL A 343 16.77 -29.53 -36.97
CA VAL A 343 16.28 -30.15 -35.71
C VAL A 343 15.58 -29.16 -34.79
N MET A 344 16.10 -27.91 -34.74
CA MET A 344 15.57 -26.86 -33.86
C MET A 344 14.42 -26.07 -34.52
N ALA A 345 14.23 -26.15 -35.83
CA ALA A 345 13.16 -25.44 -36.54
C ALA A 345 11.75 -25.68 -35.99
N PRO A 346 11.38 -26.85 -35.46
CA PRO A 346 10.09 -27.06 -34.82
C PRO A 346 9.86 -26.27 -33.53
N ILE A 347 10.89 -25.80 -32.85
CA ILE A 347 10.76 -25.08 -31.56
C ILE A 347 9.87 -23.84 -31.69
N PRO A 348 10.10 -22.89 -32.63
CA PRO A 348 9.17 -21.76 -32.82
C PRO A 348 7.77 -22.21 -33.29
N LEU A 349 7.66 -23.35 -33.97
CA LEU A 349 6.37 -23.84 -34.45
C LEU A 349 5.46 -24.33 -33.31
N THR A 350 6.00 -24.65 -32.14
CA THR A 350 5.18 -25.01 -30.97
C THR A 350 4.21 -23.90 -30.56
N LEU A 351 4.55 -22.63 -30.85
CA LEU A 351 3.68 -21.48 -30.58
C LEU A 351 2.36 -21.56 -31.35
N ILE A 352 2.32 -22.27 -32.51
CA ILE A 352 1.09 -22.48 -33.27
C ILE A 352 0.07 -23.32 -32.49
N GLY A 353 0.54 -24.18 -31.59
CA GLY A 353 -0.34 -24.92 -30.68
C GLY A 353 -0.65 -24.19 -29.39
N ILE A 354 0.36 -23.52 -28.83
CA ILE A 354 0.27 -22.87 -27.52
C ILE A 354 -0.70 -21.68 -27.56
N ILE A 355 -0.57 -20.77 -28.53
CA ILE A 355 -1.38 -19.55 -28.58
C ILE A 355 -2.87 -19.87 -28.83
N PRO A 356 -3.26 -20.67 -29.82
CA PRO A 356 -4.66 -21.08 -29.99
C PRO A 356 -5.18 -21.89 -28.81
N GLY A 357 -4.35 -22.74 -28.20
CA GLY A 357 -4.73 -23.49 -27.00
C GLY A 357 -5.13 -22.62 -25.84
N HIS A 358 -4.36 -21.57 -25.53
CA HIS A 358 -4.72 -20.58 -24.51
C HIS A 358 -6.02 -19.86 -24.86
N TRP A 359 -6.16 -19.43 -26.11
CA TRP A 359 -7.37 -18.77 -26.58
C TRP A 359 -8.62 -19.66 -26.46
N MET A 360 -8.53 -20.93 -26.86
CA MET A 360 -9.65 -21.91 -26.76
C MET A 360 -10.05 -22.22 -25.32
N LEU A 361 -9.07 -22.19 -24.39
CA LEU A 361 -9.30 -22.45 -22.97
C LEU A 361 -9.69 -21.20 -22.20
N GLY A 362 -9.71 -20.01 -22.84
CA GLY A 362 -9.91 -18.72 -22.16
C GLY A 362 -8.87 -18.44 -21.08
N ALA A 363 -7.66 -18.98 -21.25
CA ALA A 363 -6.56 -18.84 -20.31
C ALA A 363 -5.57 -17.77 -20.78
N ASP A 364 -5.13 -16.90 -19.86
CA ASP A 364 -4.14 -15.88 -20.15
C ASP A 364 -2.75 -16.51 -20.38
N PHE A 365 -2.00 -15.93 -21.32
CA PHE A 365 -0.60 -16.30 -21.54
C PHE A 365 0.27 -15.64 -20.47
N THR A 366 0.73 -16.43 -19.52
CA THR A 366 1.49 -15.97 -18.34
C THR A 366 2.94 -16.46 -18.39
N ALA A 367 3.78 -15.91 -17.50
CA ALA A 367 5.15 -16.41 -17.31
C ALA A 367 5.17 -17.92 -16.96
N THR A 368 4.19 -18.38 -16.19
CA THR A 368 4.06 -19.80 -15.80
C THR A 368 3.77 -20.68 -17.02
N SER A 369 2.89 -20.23 -17.91
CA SER A 369 2.59 -20.97 -19.16
C SER A 369 3.75 -20.93 -20.17
N MET A 370 4.64 -19.93 -20.06
CA MET A 370 5.86 -19.87 -20.88
C MET A 370 6.93 -20.85 -20.39
N ILE A 371 6.96 -21.16 -19.09
CA ILE A 371 7.90 -22.13 -18.50
C ILE A 371 7.45 -23.57 -18.85
N GLY A 372 6.17 -23.89 -18.80
CA GLY A 372 5.58 -25.20 -19.08
C GLY A 372 5.52 -25.50 -20.55
#